data_57e3391375875e21b2858da5a80da2c5
#
_entry.id   57e3391375875e21b2858da5a80da2c5
#
_cell.length_a   1.000
_cell.length_b   1.000
_cell.length_c   1.000
_cell.angle_alpha   90.00
_cell.angle_beta   90.00
_cell.angle_gamma   90.00
#
_symmetry.space_group_name_H-M   'P 1'
#
loop_
_entity.id
_entity.type
_entity.pdbx_description
1 polymer ?
#
loop_
_entity_poly.entity_id
_entity_poly.type
_entity_poly.pdbx_seq_one_letter_code
_entity_poly.pdbx_strand_id
1 'polypeptide(L)'
;MSLQTQIEEKLKQSLKNKDKSLYPTLRLILSGIKDVLIANRTKEVKEVLDQDVIGILKKMVKQRNESCEVYKKADRTELLEIETKEIEIISSFLPKQLSEEDTKKLCEEVIKKVGASSIKDMGKVMGNLKTTHGNVLDFSKVGSIIKTILK
;
A
#
# COMPACT_ATOMS: atom_id res chain seq x y z
N MET A 1 -10.54 7.77 -15.07
CA MET A 1 -9.52 6.86 -15.60
C MET A 1 -9.06 5.91 -14.49
N SER A 2 -9.04 4.62 -14.76
CA SER A 2 -8.65 3.63 -13.76
C SER A 2 -7.16 3.75 -13.40
N LEU A 3 -6.79 3.28 -12.21
CA LEU A 3 -5.40 3.25 -11.78
C LEU A 3 -4.52 2.42 -12.73
N GLN A 4 -5.03 1.29 -13.19
CA GLN A 4 -4.34 0.47 -14.18
C GLN A 4 -4.02 1.25 -15.45
N THR A 5 -5.00 1.97 -16.00
CA THR A 5 -4.81 2.79 -17.21
C THR A 5 -3.77 3.89 -16.98
N GLN A 6 -3.78 4.54 -15.82
CA GLN A 6 -2.78 5.55 -15.47
C GLN A 6 -1.37 4.97 -15.47
N ILE A 7 -1.21 3.78 -14.90
CA ILE A 7 0.09 3.08 -14.86
C ILE A 7 0.54 2.69 -16.28
N GLU A 8 -0.38 2.17 -17.10
CA GLU A 8 -0.10 1.81 -18.51
C GLU A 8 0.34 3.02 -19.33
N GLU A 9 -0.33 4.15 -19.19
CA GLU A 9 0.03 5.39 -19.88
C GLU A 9 1.39 5.91 -19.43
N LYS A 10 1.64 5.87 -18.13
CA LYS A 10 2.95 6.26 -17.58
C LYS A 10 4.07 5.38 -18.12
N LEU A 11 3.82 4.08 -18.25
CA LEU A 11 4.77 3.15 -18.86
C LEU A 11 5.04 3.51 -20.32
N LYS A 12 4.02 3.76 -21.12
CA LYS A 12 4.18 4.19 -22.52
C LYS A 12 5.04 5.46 -22.64
N GLN A 13 4.78 6.44 -21.79
CA GLN A 13 5.55 7.68 -21.75
C GLN A 13 7.02 7.43 -21.37
N SER A 14 7.25 6.61 -20.34
CA SER A 14 8.62 6.31 -19.89
C SER A 14 9.42 5.55 -20.92
N LEU A 15 8.80 4.67 -21.69
CA LEU A 15 9.44 3.97 -22.81
C LEU A 15 9.79 4.90 -23.96
N LYS A 16 8.90 5.85 -24.31
CA LYS A 16 9.16 6.87 -25.32
C LYS A 16 10.33 7.77 -24.93
N ASN A 17 10.39 8.12 -23.66
CA ASN A 17 11.44 8.99 -23.11
C ASN A 17 12.74 8.24 -22.79
N LYS A 18 12.76 6.93 -22.98
CA LYS A 18 13.88 6.03 -22.64
C LYS A 18 14.29 6.13 -21.17
N ASP A 19 13.33 6.38 -20.30
CA ASP A 19 13.55 6.53 -18.86
C ASP A 19 13.74 5.18 -18.19
N LYS A 20 14.98 4.72 -18.14
CA LYS A 20 15.38 3.44 -17.57
C LYS A 20 15.21 3.37 -16.05
N SER A 21 15.00 4.50 -15.38
CA SER A 21 14.77 4.52 -13.93
C SER A 21 13.31 4.21 -13.59
N LEU A 22 12.39 4.45 -14.51
CA LEU A 22 10.95 4.40 -14.28
C LEU A 22 10.29 3.15 -14.85
N TYR A 23 10.54 2.77 -16.10
CA TYR A 23 9.77 1.73 -16.76
C TYR A 23 9.93 0.32 -16.16
N PRO A 24 11.07 -0.11 -15.59
CA PRO A 24 11.17 -1.45 -15.01
C PRO A 24 10.21 -1.63 -13.82
N THR A 25 10.09 -0.64 -12.95
CA THR A 25 9.17 -0.66 -11.80
C THR A 25 7.72 -0.68 -12.27
N LEU A 26 7.37 0.13 -13.27
CA LEU A 26 6.02 0.13 -13.85
C LEU A 26 5.64 -1.23 -14.45
N ARG A 27 6.58 -1.90 -15.12
CA ARG A 27 6.38 -3.26 -15.64
C ARG A 27 6.12 -4.27 -14.52
N LEU A 28 6.83 -4.16 -13.40
CA LEU A 28 6.60 -5.04 -12.24
C LEU A 28 5.20 -4.85 -11.66
N ILE A 29 4.73 -3.61 -11.57
CA ILE A 29 3.36 -3.31 -11.11
C ILE A 29 2.33 -3.97 -12.03
N LEU A 30 2.46 -3.78 -13.34
CA LEU A 30 1.54 -4.36 -14.33
C LEU A 30 1.59 -5.88 -14.35
N SER A 31 2.76 -6.47 -14.13
CA SER A 31 2.92 -7.91 -13.97
C SER A 31 2.14 -8.43 -12.76
N GLY A 32 2.21 -7.73 -11.62
CA GLY A 32 1.44 -8.06 -10.42
C GLY A 32 -0.08 -7.99 -10.67
N ILE A 33 -0.54 -6.98 -11.39
CA ILE A 33 -1.95 -6.85 -11.79
C ILE A 33 -2.39 -8.01 -12.67
N LYS A 34 -1.56 -8.39 -13.64
CA LYS A 34 -1.81 -9.53 -14.53
C LYS A 34 -1.92 -10.84 -13.76
N ASP A 35 -1.05 -11.06 -12.78
CA ASP A 35 -1.08 -12.25 -11.93
C ASP A 35 -2.39 -12.35 -11.15
N VAL A 36 -2.92 -11.25 -10.65
CA VAL A 36 -4.23 -11.21 -9.97
C VAL A 36 -5.36 -11.54 -10.94
N LEU A 37 -5.32 -11.00 -12.16
CA LEU A 37 -6.31 -11.33 -13.21
C LEU A 37 -6.30 -12.82 -13.55
N ILE A 38 -5.13 -13.42 -13.65
CA ILE A 38 -4.97 -14.85 -13.91
C ILE A 38 -5.54 -15.68 -12.76
N ALA A 39 -5.21 -15.31 -11.52
CA ALA A 39 -5.71 -15.99 -10.32
C ALA A 39 -7.24 -15.90 -10.19
N ASN A 40 -7.85 -14.83 -10.68
CA ASN A 40 -9.29 -14.59 -10.61
C ASN A 40 -10.09 -15.16 -11.78
N ARG A 41 -9.45 -15.77 -12.78
CA ARG A 41 -10.15 -16.34 -13.95
C ARG A 41 -11.23 -17.34 -13.59
N THR A 42 -11.00 -18.15 -12.55
CA THR A 42 -11.96 -19.14 -12.07
C THR A 42 -13.14 -18.54 -11.31
N LYS A 43 -13.06 -17.27 -10.92
CA LYS A 43 -14.08 -16.55 -10.16
C LYS A 43 -14.96 -15.64 -11.04
N GLU A 44 -14.86 -15.76 -12.36
CA GLU A 44 -15.56 -14.91 -13.33
C GLU A 44 -15.27 -13.40 -13.21
N VAL A 45 -14.21 -13.03 -12.49
CA VAL A 45 -13.78 -11.63 -12.36
C VAL A 45 -12.97 -11.23 -13.59
N LYS A 46 -13.54 -10.38 -14.43
CA LYS A 46 -12.94 -9.96 -15.71
C LYS A 46 -12.08 -8.70 -15.60
N GLU A 47 -12.22 -7.94 -14.52
CA GLU A 47 -11.54 -6.66 -14.34
C GLU A 47 -10.92 -6.57 -12.96
N VAL A 48 -9.78 -5.88 -12.88
CA VAL A 48 -9.14 -5.54 -11.61
C VAL A 48 -9.63 -4.15 -11.19
N LEU A 49 -10.25 -4.07 -10.04
CA LEU A 49 -10.73 -2.79 -9.49
C LEU A 49 -9.56 -1.98 -8.92
N ASP A 50 -9.73 -0.67 -8.83
CA ASP A 50 -8.72 0.22 -8.25
C ASP A 50 -8.33 -0.20 -6.83
N GLN A 51 -9.25 -0.72 -6.03
CA GLN A 51 -8.97 -1.27 -4.70
C GLN A 51 -7.97 -2.43 -4.74
N ASP A 52 -8.10 -3.31 -5.74
CA ASP A 52 -7.18 -4.43 -5.92
C ASP A 52 -5.79 -3.94 -6.32
N VAL A 53 -5.73 -2.95 -7.19
CA VAL A 53 -4.47 -2.30 -7.59
C VAL A 53 -3.80 -1.65 -6.39
N ILE A 54 -4.55 -0.92 -5.57
CA ILE A 54 -4.04 -0.30 -4.34
C ILE A 54 -3.48 -1.38 -3.39
N GLY A 55 -4.17 -2.50 -3.23
CA GLY A 55 -3.70 -3.64 -2.44
C GLY A 55 -2.38 -4.20 -2.94
N ILE A 56 -2.24 -4.36 -4.24
CA ILE A 56 -0.99 -4.81 -4.88
C ILE A 56 0.15 -3.81 -4.62
N LEU A 57 -0.11 -2.52 -4.81
CA LEU A 57 0.89 -1.46 -4.60
C LEU A 57 1.35 -1.42 -3.14
N LYS A 58 0.43 -1.51 -2.18
CA LYS A 58 0.76 -1.56 -0.74
C LYS A 58 1.62 -2.76 -0.39
N LYS A 59 1.30 -3.93 -0.93
CA LYS A 59 2.10 -5.14 -0.74
C LYS A 59 3.52 -4.97 -1.29
N MET A 60 3.64 -4.40 -2.48
CA MET A 60 4.94 -4.13 -3.10
C MET A 60 5.78 -3.16 -2.27
N VAL A 61 5.18 -2.10 -1.73
CA VAL A 61 5.86 -1.14 -0.84
C VAL A 61 6.32 -1.82 0.45
N LYS A 62 5.46 -2.65 1.05
CA LYS A 62 5.80 -3.40 2.27
C LYS A 62 7.00 -4.31 2.04
N GLN A 63 7.01 -5.09 0.98
CA GLN A 63 8.12 -5.98 0.63
C GLN A 63 9.43 -5.22 0.44
N ARG A 64 9.37 -4.04 -0.21
CA ARG A 64 10.55 -3.20 -0.43
C ARG A 64 11.04 -2.54 0.85
N ASN A 65 10.15 -2.14 1.74
CA ASN A 65 10.54 -1.63 3.06
C ASN A 65 11.27 -2.70 3.88
N GLU A 66 10.81 -3.94 3.84
CA GLU A 66 11.50 -5.08 4.48
C GLU A 66 12.89 -5.28 3.88
N SER A 67 13.02 -5.20 2.55
CA SER A 67 14.32 -5.26 1.86
C SER A 67 15.23 -4.10 2.27
N CYS A 68 14.69 -2.88 2.38
CA CYS A 68 15.45 -1.72 2.84
C CYS A 68 16.05 -1.92 4.22
N GLU A 69 15.30 -2.50 5.16
CA GLU A 69 15.81 -2.79 6.51
C GLU A 69 16.97 -3.79 6.47
N VAL A 70 16.88 -4.82 5.65
CA VAL A 70 17.95 -5.80 5.44
C VAL A 70 19.19 -5.13 4.85
N TYR A 71 19.02 -4.28 3.82
CA TYR A 71 20.13 -3.58 3.17
C TYR A 71 20.80 -2.56 4.08
N LYS A 72 20.05 -1.86 4.93
CA LYS A 72 20.61 -0.97 5.96
C LYS A 72 21.51 -1.72 6.92
N LYS A 73 21.05 -2.87 7.41
CA LYS A 73 21.82 -3.71 8.34
C LYS A 73 23.09 -4.30 7.71
N ALA A 74 23.05 -4.52 6.39
CA ALA A 74 24.17 -5.10 5.64
C ALA A 74 25.08 -4.04 4.99
N ASP A 75 24.86 -2.75 5.25
CA ASP A 75 25.59 -1.61 4.63
C ASP A 75 25.58 -1.62 3.10
N ARG A 76 24.50 -2.13 2.52
CA ARG A 76 24.32 -2.18 1.07
C ARG A 76 23.62 -0.92 0.55
N THR A 77 24.34 0.21 0.56
CA THR A 77 23.82 1.54 0.23
C THR A 77 23.25 1.62 -1.20
N GLU A 78 23.92 1.03 -2.17
CA GLU A 78 23.47 1.03 -3.58
C GLU A 78 22.14 0.32 -3.75
N LEU A 79 21.98 -0.85 -3.12
CA LEU A 79 20.73 -1.62 -3.17
C LEU A 79 19.61 -0.88 -2.43
N LEU A 80 19.93 -0.24 -1.31
CA LEU A 80 19.00 0.57 -0.54
C LEU A 80 18.45 1.73 -1.37
N GLU A 81 19.30 2.42 -2.12
CA GLU A 81 18.89 3.53 -3.00
C GLU A 81 17.95 3.05 -4.10
N ILE A 82 18.23 1.92 -4.72
CA ILE A 82 17.36 1.33 -5.75
C ILE A 82 15.98 1.02 -5.18
N GLU A 83 15.90 0.34 -4.04
CA GLU A 83 14.63 0.01 -3.39
C GLU A 83 13.86 1.28 -3.00
N THR A 84 14.54 2.28 -2.48
CA THR A 84 13.92 3.57 -2.10
C THR A 84 13.30 4.28 -3.30
N LYS A 85 13.98 4.31 -4.44
CA LYS A 85 13.44 4.89 -5.67
C LYS A 85 12.21 4.11 -6.17
N GLU A 86 12.25 2.80 -6.12
CA GLU A 86 11.11 1.97 -6.49
C GLU A 86 9.90 2.22 -5.58
N ILE A 87 10.11 2.38 -4.27
CA ILE A 87 9.06 2.75 -3.32
C ILE A 87 8.44 4.10 -3.68
N GLU A 88 9.24 5.09 -4.04
CA GLU A 88 8.74 6.41 -4.46
C GLU A 88 7.85 6.32 -5.70
N ILE A 89 8.26 5.55 -6.70
CA ILE A 89 7.50 5.34 -7.93
C ILE A 89 6.17 4.67 -7.64
N ILE A 90 6.17 3.58 -6.87
CA ILE A 90 4.98 2.82 -6.50
C ILE A 90 4.03 3.70 -5.68
N SER A 91 4.56 4.42 -4.70
CA SER A 91 3.79 5.28 -3.81
C SER A 91 3.14 6.46 -4.54
N SER A 92 3.69 6.88 -5.67
CA SER A 92 3.11 7.97 -6.49
C SER A 92 1.70 7.62 -7.03
N PHE A 93 1.37 6.34 -7.12
CA PHE A 93 0.05 5.86 -7.54
C PHE A 93 -0.89 5.57 -6.37
N LEU A 94 -0.40 5.60 -5.13
CA LEU A 94 -1.22 5.39 -3.95
C LEU A 94 -1.92 6.67 -3.53
N PRO A 95 -3.14 6.58 -2.94
CA PRO A 95 -3.75 7.72 -2.27
C PRO A 95 -2.80 8.25 -1.17
N LYS A 96 -2.87 9.55 -0.91
CA LYS A 96 -2.06 10.16 0.15
C LYS A 96 -2.36 9.47 1.48
N GLN A 97 -1.34 8.87 2.09
CA GLN A 97 -1.47 8.19 3.37
C GLN A 97 -1.54 9.20 4.51
N LEU A 98 -2.31 8.89 5.54
CA LEU A 98 -2.38 9.71 6.75
C LEU A 98 -1.05 9.64 7.52
N SER A 99 -0.65 10.77 8.11
CA SER A 99 0.49 10.81 9.02
C SER A 99 0.22 9.96 10.28
N GLU A 100 1.27 9.62 11.04
CA GLU A 100 1.09 8.90 12.31
C GLU A 100 0.21 9.66 13.29
N GLU A 101 0.36 10.97 13.35
CA GLU A 101 -0.43 11.85 14.21
C GLU A 101 -1.91 11.85 13.82
N ASP A 102 -2.22 12.01 12.54
CA ASP A 102 -3.59 11.95 12.02
C ASP A 102 -4.20 10.55 12.17
N THR A 103 -3.40 9.51 11.96
CA THR A 103 -3.80 8.12 12.18
C THR A 103 -4.20 7.89 13.63
N LYS A 104 -3.40 8.38 14.58
CA LYS A 104 -3.69 8.29 16.02
C LYS A 104 -4.99 9.00 16.38
N LYS A 105 -5.20 10.21 15.91
CA LYS A 105 -6.45 10.97 16.12
C LYS A 105 -7.66 10.22 15.60
N LEU A 106 -7.55 9.67 14.38
CA LEU A 106 -8.62 8.88 13.77
C LEU A 106 -8.93 7.62 14.58
N CYS A 107 -7.91 6.91 15.06
CA CYS A 107 -8.08 5.74 15.93
C CYS A 107 -8.82 6.12 17.22
N GLU A 108 -8.46 7.22 17.85
CA GLU A 108 -9.11 7.72 19.06
C GLU A 108 -10.60 8.04 18.81
N GLU A 109 -10.90 8.71 17.71
CA GLU A 109 -12.28 9.03 17.31
C GLU A 109 -13.13 7.78 17.08
N VAL A 110 -12.59 6.79 16.37
CA VAL A 110 -13.30 5.54 16.08
C VAL A 110 -13.52 4.73 17.37
N ILE A 111 -12.54 4.68 18.26
CA ILE A 111 -12.66 4.02 19.57
C ILE A 111 -13.83 4.61 20.36
N LYS A 112 -13.96 5.92 20.41
CA LYS A 112 -15.08 6.60 21.04
C LYS A 112 -16.40 6.29 20.34
N LYS A 113 -16.41 6.33 19.02
CA LYS A 113 -17.61 6.12 18.20
C LYS A 113 -18.19 4.71 18.37
N VAL A 114 -17.36 3.68 18.41
CA VAL A 114 -17.79 2.29 18.56
C VAL A 114 -17.92 1.86 20.04
N GLY A 115 -17.54 2.72 20.98
CA GLY A 115 -17.59 2.42 22.41
C GLY A 115 -16.62 1.36 22.87
N ALA A 116 -15.45 1.26 22.22
CA ALA A 116 -14.42 0.30 22.57
C ALA A 116 -13.76 0.64 23.91
N SER A 117 -13.62 -0.32 24.80
CA SER A 117 -13.07 -0.16 26.15
C SER A 117 -11.87 -1.05 26.44
N SER A 118 -11.68 -2.11 25.68
CA SER A 118 -10.60 -3.08 25.89
C SER A 118 -10.07 -3.61 24.56
N ILE A 119 -8.93 -4.31 24.64
CA ILE A 119 -8.29 -4.92 23.46
C ILE A 119 -9.20 -5.94 22.76
N LYS A 120 -10.19 -6.49 23.45
CA LYS A 120 -11.19 -7.37 22.86
C LYS A 120 -12.04 -6.69 21.79
N ASP A 121 -12.18 -5.38 21.88
CA ASP A 121 -12.93 -4.57 20.92
C ASP A 121 -12.11 -4.14 19.70
N MET A 122 -10.83 -4.54 19.62
CA MET A 122 -9.92 -4.19 18.54
C MET A 122 -10.48 -4.55 17.15
N GLY A 123 -11.15 -5.71 17.04
CA GLY A 123 -11.77 -6.13 15.78
C GLY A 123 -12.83 -5.17 15.27
N LYS A 124 -13.64 -4.59 16.15
CA LYS A 124 -14.66 -3.60 15.80
C LYS A 124 -14.02 -2.29 15.29
N VAL A 125 -12.97 -1.83 15.97
CA VAL A 125 -12.23 -0.63 15.59
C VAL A 125 -11.56 -0.82 14.24
N MET A 126 -10.86 -1.94 14.05
CA MET A 126 -10.18 -2.27 12.79
C MET A 126 -11.17 -2.41 11.64
N GLY A 127 -12.29 -3.07 11.86
CA GLY A 127 -13.34 -3.24 10.85
C GLY A 127 -13.92 -1.90 10.39
N ASN A 128 -14.20 -1.00 11.32
CA ASN A 128 -14.67 0.35 10.99
C ASN A 128 -13.63 1.13 10.18
N LEU A 129 -12.37 1.12 10.60
CA LEU A 129 -11.28 1.81 9.90
C LEU A 129 -11.07 1.26 8.49
N LYS A 130 -11.13 -0.06 8.31
CA LYS A 130 -11.02 -0.69 6.98
C LYS A 130 -12.14 -0.27 6.04
N THR A 131 -13.34 -0.15 6.54
CA THR A 131 -14.52 0.25 5.77
C THR A 131 -14.47 1.72 5.37
N THR A 132 -14.07 2.60 6.28
CA THR A 132 -14.11 4.07 6.08
C THR A 132 -12.83 4.65 5.50
N HIS A 133 -11.66 4.14 5.87
CA HIS A 133 -10.35 4.71 5.55
C HIS A 133 -9.33 3.66 5.08
N GLY A 134 -9.79 2.55 4.51
CA GLY A 134 -8.94 1.43 4.10
C GLY A 134 -7.77 1.79 3.17
N ASN A 135 -7.96 2.79 2.31
CA ASN A 135 -6.98 3.15 1.28
C ASN A 135 -5.90 4.13 1.77
N VAL A 136 -6.10 4.80 2.90
CA VAL A 136 -5.22 5.88 3.40
C VAL A 136 -4.50 5.52 4.68
N LEU A 137 -4.74 4.32 5.24
CA LEU A 137 -4.15 3.85 6.48
C LEU A 137 -3.16 2.71 6.26
N ASP A 138 -2.06 2.73 7.00
CA ASP A 138 -1.16 1.59 7.15
C ASP A 138 -1.63 0.78 8.37
N PHE A 139 -2.30 -0.37 8.12
CA PHE A 139 -2.92 -1.18 9.18
C PHE A 139 -1.92 -1.84 10.12
N SER A 140 -0.66 -2.02 9.74
CA SER A 140 0.36 -2.50 10.67
C SER A 140 0.65 -1.46 11.76
N LYS A 141 0.69 -0.18 11.40
CA LYS A 141 0.82 0.94 12.35
C LYS A 141 -0.45 1.14 13.17
N VAL A 142 -1.62 1.06 12.53
CA VAL A 142 -2.94 1.16 13.20
C VAL A 142 -3.08 0.13 14.30
N GLY A 143 -2.74 -1.13 14.04
CA GLY A 143 -2.79 -2.20 15.06
C GLY A 143 -1.96 -1.87 16.29
N SER A 144 -0.75 -1.36 16.10
CA SER A 144 0.14 -0.96 17.19
C SER A 144 -0.43 0.22 18.00
N ILE A 145 -0.99 1.21 17.33
CA ILE A 145 -1.61 2.39 17.97
C ILE A 145 -2.81 1.97 18.81
N ILE A 146 -3.69 1.14 18.27
CA ILE A 146 -4.88 0.66 18.98
C ILE A 146 -4.50 -0.14 20.23
N LYS A 147 -3.51 -1.01 20.14
CA LYS A 147 -2.99 -1.77 21.30
C LYS A 147 -2.44 -0.86 22.40
N THR A 148 -1.86 0.28 22.03
CA THR A 148 -1.38 1.27 22.98
C THR A 148 -2.52 1.99 23.71
N ILE A 149 -3.62 2.28 23.01
CA ILE A 149 -4.79 2.97 23.55
C ILE A 149 -5.69 2.03 24.35
N LEU A 150 -5.96 0.84 23.81
CA LEU A 150 -6.82 -0.19 24.43
C LEU A 150 -5.97 -1.18 25.23
N LYS A 151 -5.60 -0.81 26.41
CA LYS A 151 -4.86 -1.71 27.33
C LYS A 151 -5.76 -2.70 28.06
#